data_d83a1f519ef697e4cad7bea6b12b2747
#
_entry.id   d83a1f519ef697e4cad7bea6b12b2747
#
_cell.length_a   1.000
_cell.length_b   1.000
_cell.length_c   1.000
_cell.angle_alpha   90.00
_cell.angle_beta   90.00
_cell.angle_gamma   90.00
#
_symmetry.space_group_name_H-M   'P 1'
#
loop_
_entity.id
_entity.type
_entity.pdbx_description
1 polymer ?
#
loop_
_entity_poly.entity_id
_entity_poly.type
_entity_poly.pdbx_seq_one_letter_code
_entity_poly.pdbx_strand_id
1 'polypeptide(L)'
;MGRIVSLILFVGCIFVGCEGASEKPPQSDDFAAQSGQIIHHVFFWLNNPDSESDKQQLMEGLNALGSIDEVKVLLVGTPASTIKREVVDNSFDVSELMIFESVEAQDAYQVHPIHTEFVENYSHLWERVVVYDLVVK
;
A
#
# COMPACT_ATOMS: atom_id res chain seq x y z
N MET A 1 74.11 -8.29 42.95
CA MET A 1 73.70 -6.98 42.35
C MET A 1 73.00 -7.31 41.05
N GLY A 2 71.66 -7.44 41.05
CA GLY A 2 70.85 -7.69 39.88
C GLY A 2 69.67 -6.72 39.87
N ARG A 3 69.63 -5.82 38.92
CA ARG A 3 68.55 -4.79 38.75
C ARG A 3 67.44 -5.47 37.98
N ILE A 4 66.28 -5.60 38.65
CA ILE A 4 65.04 -6.02 38.06
C ILE A 4 64.44 -4.82 37.33
N VAL A 5 64.35 -4.90 36.03
CA VAL A 5 63.62 -3.91 35.20
C VAL A 5 62.16 -4.40 35.07
N SER A 6 61.27 -3.68 35.74
CA SER A 6 59.82 -3.97 35.64
C SER A 6 59.27 -3.33 34.36
N LEU A 7 58.82 -4.17 33.46
CA LEU A 7 58.17 -3.77 32.20
C LEU A 7 56.66 -3.60 32.47
N ILE A 8 56.19 -2.36 32.53
CA ILE A 8 54.78 -2.05 32.64
C ILE A 8 54.16 -2.12 31.22
N LEU A 9 53.32 -3.11 31.02
CA LEU A 9 52.54 -3.25 29.80
C LEU A 9 51.29 -2.34 29.88
N PHE A 10 51.28 -1.28 29.09
CA PHE A 10 50.07 -0.44 28.94
C PHE A 10 49.13 -1.14 27.95
N VAL A 11 48.04 -1.74 28.46
CA VAL A 11 46.92 -2.24 27.64
C VAL A 11 46.06 -1.03 27.33
N GLY A 12 46.19 -0.52 26.11
CA GLY A 12 45.28 0.51 25.57
C GLY A 12 43.93 -0.11 25.21
N CYS A 13 42.91 0.16 26.00
CA CYS A 13 41.53 -0.12 25.60
C CYS A 13 41.13 0.84 24.47
N ILE A 14 41.07 0.30 23.24
CA ILE A 14 40.44 0.99 22.12
C ILE A 14 38.93 0.83 22.30
N PHE A 15 38.25 1.89 22.76
CA PHE A 15 36.78 2.00 22.68
C PHE A 15 36.43 2.22 21.21
N VAL A 16 36.02 1.16 20.51
CA VAL A 16 35.31 1.28 19.23
C VAL A 16 33.91 1.72 19.56
N GLY A 17 33.65 3.01 19.42
CA GLY A 17 32.31 3.56 19.46
C GLY A 17 31.50 3.00 18.30
N CYS A 18 30.57 2.10 18.56
CA CYS A 18 29.49 1.80 17.62
C CYS A 18 28.58 3.02 17.57
N GLU A 19 28.84 3.92 16.63
CA GLU A 19 27.80 4.83 16.16
C GLU A 19 26.76 3.98 15.45
N GLY A 20 25.67 3.69 16.16
CA GLY A 20 24.47 3.13 15.56
C GLY A 20 23.89 4.14 14.57
N ALA A 21 24.33 4.05 13.32
CA ALA A 21 23.60 4.67 12.25
C ALA A 21 22.18 4.08 12.29
N SER A 22 21.20 4.93 12.63
CA SER A 22 19.79 4.63 12.44
C SER A 22 19.58 4.54 10.93
N GLU A 23 19.80 3.34 10.36
CA GLU A 23 19.39 3.10 8.98
C GLU A 23 17.88 3.24 8.93
N LYS A 24 17.43 4.33 8.28
CA LYS A 24 16.07 4.46 7.81
C LYS A 24 15.76 3.19 7.02
N PRO A 25 14.64 2.47 7.31
CA PRO A 25 14.30 1.29 6.55
C PRO A 25 14.30 1.64 5.06
N PRO A 26 14.75 0.72 4.18
CA PRO A 26 14.77 0.97 2.75
C PRO A 26 13.37 1.42 2.32
N GLN A 27 13.28 2.67 1.91
CA GLN A 27 12.11 3.19 1.23
C GLN A 27 12.14 2.47 -0.12
N SER A 28 11.25 1.48 -0.30
CA SER A 28 11.11 0.85 -1.60
C SER A 28 10.64 1.93 -2.57
N ASP A 29 11.50 2.32 -3.51
CA ASP A 29 11.17 3.26 -4.59
C ASP A 29 10.01 2.71 -5.46
N ASP A 30 9.64 1.44 -5.27
CA ASP A 30 8.57 0.71 -5.95
C ASP A 30 7.16 1.25 -5.65
N PHE A 31 6.97 2.05 -4.59
CA PHE A 31 5.67 2.64 -4.23
C PHE A 31 5.54 4.13 -4.57
N ALA A 32 6.57 4.76 -5.12
CA ALA A 32 6.52 6.16 -5.51
C ALA A 32 5.83 6.30 -6.87
N ALA A 33 4.58 6.78 -6.88
CA ALA A 33 3.90 7.12 -8.12
C ALA A 33 4.69 8.21 -8.89
N GLN A 34 4.84 8.02 -10.20
CA GLN A 34 5.64 8.88 -11.07
C GLN A 34 4.75 9.86 -11.84
N SER A 35 5.33 11.01 -12.26
CA SER A 35 4.61 11.97 -13.07
C SER A 35 4.08 11.33 -14.37
N GLY A 36 2.81 11.56 -14.66
CA GLY A 36 2.08 11.00 -15.80
C GLY A 36 1.29 9.74 -15.48
N GLN A 37 1.60 9.04 -14.40
CA GLN A 37 0.83 7.88 -13.97
C GLN A 37 -0.57 8.27 -13.48
N ILE A 38 -1.50 7.32 -13.57
CA ILE A 38 -2.87 7.45 -13.10
C ILE A 38 -3.02 6.74 -11.76
N ILE A 39 -3.56 7.45 -10.78
CA ILE A 39 -4.06 6.84 -9.55
C ILE A 39 -5.58 6.71 -9.69
N HIS A 40 -6.05 5.49 -9.61
CA HIS A 40 -7.45 5.10 -9.63
C HIS A 40 -7.83 4.66 -8.22
N HIS A 41 -8.67 5.45 -7.53
CA HIS A 41 -9.08 5.18 -6.16
C HIS A 41 -10.58 4.97 -6.10
N VAL A 42 -11.01 3.78 -5.69
CA VAL A 42 -12.40 3.35 -5.65
C VAL A 42 -12.86 3.11 -4.22
N PHE A 43 -14.07 3.54 -3.92
CA PHE A 43 -14.71 3.35 -2.62
C PHE A 43 -16.04 2.64 -2.81
N PHE A 44 -16.29 1.63 -1.97
CA PHE A 44 -17.48 0.78 -2.02
C PHE A 44 -18.27 0.90 -0.73
N TRP A 45 -19.59 1.04 -0.86
CA TRP A 45 -20.57 0.92 0.22
C TRP A 45 -21.35 -0.37 -0.03
N LEU A 46 -21.31 -1.28 0.92
CA LEU A 46 -21.93 -2.60 0.78
C LEU A 46 -23.44 -2.54 1.00
N ASN A 47 -24.18 -3.44 0.34
CA ASN A 47 -25.60 -3.67 0.63
C ASN A 47 -25.82 -4.14 2.08
N ASN A 48 -24.85 -4.88 2.64
CA ASN A 48 -24.86 -5.39 4.01
C ASN A 48 -23.58 -4.96 4.72
N PRO A 49 -23.46 -3.72 5.20
CA PRO A 49 -22.22 -3.18 5.77
C PRO A 49 -21.73 -3.93 7.04
N ASP A 50 -22.64 -4.59 7.74
CA ASP A 50 -22.32 -5.42 8.92
C ASP A 50 -21.90 -6.86 8.59
N SER A 51 -21.95 -7.25 7.29
CA SER A 51 -21.55 -8.60 6.85
C SER A 51 -20.05 -8.68 6.60
N GLU A 52 -19.32 -9.25 7.54
CA GLU A 52 -17.88 -9.53 7.36
C GLU A 52 -17.62 -10.50 6.19
N SER A 53 -18.57 -11.40 5.91
CA SER A 53 -18.49 -12.33 4.76
C SER A 53 -18.54 -11.59 3.43
N ASP A 54 -19.47 -10.62 3.26
CA ASP A 54 -19.62 -9.85 2.03
C ASP A 54 -18.40 -8.95 1.83
N LYS A 55 -17.90 -8.35 2.93
CA LYS A 55 -16.68 -7.54 2.93
C LYS A 55 -15.47 -8.35 2.49
N GLN A 56 -15.28 -9.53 3.06
CA GLN A 56 -14.18 -10.41 2.69
C GLN A 56 -14.30 -10.88 1.23
N GLN A 57 -15.50 -11.25 0.79
CA GLN A 57 -15.74 -11.66 -0.59
C GLN A 57 -15.41 -10.55 -1.58
N LEU A 58 -15.80 -9.30 -1.30
CA LEU A 58 -15.43 -8.17 -2.14
C LEU A 58 -13.91 -7.98 -2.18
N MET A 59 -13.24 -8.01 -1.01
CA MET A 59 -11.78 -7.86 -0.94
C MET A 59 -11.03 -8.95 -1.71
N GLU A 60 -11.52 -10.20 -1.70
CA GLU A 60 -10.97 -11.29 -2.49
C GLU A 60 -11.09 -11.02 -4.00
N GLY A 61 -12.27 -10.56 -4.45
CA GLY A 61 -12.49 -10.17 -5.84
C GLY A 61 -11.59 -9.02 -6.28
N LEU A 62 -11.46 -7.98 -5.46
CA LEU A 62 -10.59 -6.84 -5.73
C LEU A 62 -9.11 -7.26 -5.81
N ASN A 63 -8.64 -8.12 -4.92
CA ASN A 63 -7.26 -8.60 -4.95
C ASN A 63 -6.94 -9.40 -6.22
N ALA A 64 -7.91 -10.08 -6.82
CA ALA A 64 -7.72 -10.80 -8.08
C ALA A 64 -7.41 -9.86 -9.26
N LEU A 65 -7.87 -8.60 -9.21
CA LEU A 65 -7.61 -7.59 -10.24
C LEU A 65 -6.12 -7.25 -10.36
N GLY A 66 -5.33 -7.49 -9.32
CA GLY A 66 -3.87 -7.32 -9.36
C GLY A 66 -3.14 -8.26 -10.32
N SER A 67 -3.82 -9.28 -10.88
CA SER A 67 -3.28 -10.15 -11.92
C SER A 67 -3.33 -9.55 -13.34
N ILE A 68 -3.96 -8.40 -13.50
CA ILE A 68 -4.03 -7.67 -14.78
C ILE A 68 -2.71 -6.93 -14.99
N ASP A 69 -2.06 -7.13 -16.13
CA ASP A 69 -0.70 -6.63 -16.40
C ASP A 69 -0.59 -5.09 -16.38
N GLU A 70 -1.68 -4.38 -16.68
CA GLU A 70 -1.77 -2.93 -16.63
C GLU A 70 -1.71 -2.38 -15.19
N VAL A 71 -2.11 -3.16 -14.19
CA VAL A 71 -2.09 -2.77 -12.77
C VAL A 71 -0.67 -2.86 -12.23
N LYS A 72 -0.06 -1.72 -11.93
CA LYS A 72 1.30 -1.66 -11.38
C LYS A 72 1.33 -1.78 -9.86
N VAL A 73 0.33 -1.20 -9.22
CA VAL A 73 0.14 -1.27 -7.76
C VAL A 73 -1.33 -1.50 -7.50
N LEU A 74 -1.63 -2.35 -6.55
CA LEU A 74 -2.97 -2.55 -6.00
C LEU A 74 -2.89 -2.53 -4.47
N LEU A 75 -3.68 -1.70 -3.84
CA LEU A 75 -3.89 -1.65 -2.40
C LEU A 75 -5.38 -1.78 -2.12
N VAL A 76 -5.75 -2.74 -1.30
CA VAL A 76 -7.14 -2.95 -0.86
C VAL A 76 -7.21 -2.76 0.65
N GLY A 77 -8.22 -2.04 1.13
CA GLY A 77 -8.35 -1.74 2.55
C GLY A 77 -9.74 -1.37 3.01
N THR A 78 -9.86 -1.16 4.29
CA THR A 78 -11.07 -0.73 4.99
C THR A 78 -10.82 0.60 5.70
N PRO A 79 -11.86 1.33 6.14
CA PRO A 79 -11.69 2.59 6.86
C PRO A 79 -10.77 2.45 8.07
N ALA A 80 -9.79 3.36 8.17
CA ALA A 80 -8.89 3.40 9.32
C ALA A 80 -9.54 4.14 10.50
N SER A 81 -9.32 3.65 11.73
CA SER A 81 -9.77 4.28 12.96
C SER A 81 -8.87 5.46 13.38
N THR A 82 -8.73 6.45 12.51
CA THR A 82 -7.98 7.68 12.81
C THR A 82 -8.78 8.64 13.69
N ILE A 83 -8.10 9.67 14.22
CA ILE A 83 -8.77 10.71 15.02
C ILE A 83 -9.92 11.32 14.21
N LYS A 84 -11.12 11.34 14.81
CA LYS A 84 -12.32 11.85 14.16
C LYS A 84 -12.19 13.36 13.88
N ARG A 85 -12.41 13.76 12.62
CA ARG A 85 -12.37 15.14 12.14
C ARG A 85 -13.50 15.32 11.13
N GLU A 86 -14.06 16.51 11.02
CA GLU A 86 -15.19 16.80 10.10
C GLU A 86 -14.86 16.55 8.62
N VAL A 87 -13.58 16.63 8.25
CA VAL A 87 -13.08 16.41 6.87
C VAL A 87 -12.77 14.96 6.55
N VAL A 88 -12.89 14.05 7.53
CA VAL A 88 -12.62 12.62 7.33
C VAL A 88 -13.92 11.92 7.01
N ASP A 89 -14.08 11.48 5.77
CA ASP A 89 -15.15 10.58 5.36
C ASP A 89 -14.63 9.14 5.42
N ASN A 90 -15.11 8.39 6.38
CA ASN A 90 -14.86 6.97 6.56
C ASN A 90 -16.16 6.16 6.50
N SER A 91 -17.14 6.64 5.73
CA SER A 91 -18.45 6.01 5.58
C SER A 91 -18.45 4.81 4.62
N PHE A 92 -17.38 4.63 3.84
CA PHE A 92 -17.24 3.48 2.95
C PHE A 92 -16.89 2.20 3.74
N ASP A 93 -17.11 1.03 3.14
CA ASP A 93 -16.81 -0.27 3.76
C ASP A 93 -15.48 -0.86 3.27
N VAL A 94 -15.21 -0.74 1.98
CA VAL A 94 -13.98 -1.22 1.34
C VAL A 94 -13.50 -0.17 0.35
N SER A 95 -12.19 -0.04 0.19
CA SER A 95 -11.61 0.74 -0.90
C SER A 95 -10.46 0.00 -1.56
N GLU A 96 -10.22 0.32 -2.83
CA GLU A 96 -9.01 -0.07 -3.55
C GLU A 96 -8.33 1.16 -4.13
N LEU A 97 -7.01 1.13 -4.20
CA LEU A 97 -6.21 2.10 -4.90
C LEU A 97 -5.31 1.37 -5.88
N MET A 98 -5.36 1.77 -7.14
CA MET A 98 -4.50 1.24 -8.20
C MET A 98 -3.64 2.34 -8.79
N ILE A 99 -2.49 1.95 -9.36
CA ILE A 99 -1.63 2.81 -10.17
C ILE A 99 -1.47 2.19 -11.54
N PHE A 100 -1.69 3.00 -12.58
CA PHE A 100 -1.50 2.65 -14.00
C PHE A 100 -0.43 3.56 -14.61
N GLU A 101 0.31 3.04 -15.61
CA GLU A 101 1.35 3.80 -16.31
C GLU A 101 0.81 5.02 -17.07
N SER A 102 -0.43 4.94 -17.57
CA SER A 102 -1.05 5.99 -18.39
C SER A 102 -2.57 5.87 -18.41
N VAL A 103 -3.24 6.84 -19.01
CA VAL A 103 -4.69 6.79 -19.29
C VAL A 103 -5.03 5.59 -20.16
N GLU A 104 -4.22 5.29 -21.19
CA GLU A 104 -4.44 4.17 -22.10
C GLU A 104 -4.36 2.82 -21.38
N ALA A 105 -3.46 2.70 -20.40
CA ALA A 105 -3.37 1.49 -19.57
C ALA A 105 -4.61 1.33 -18.68
N GLN A 106 -5.11 2.42 -18.10
CA GLN A 106 -6.34 2.41 -17.31
C GLN A 106 -7.56 2.10 -18.19
N ASP A 107 -7.65 2.65 -19.40
CA ASP A 107 -8.71 2.33 -20.37
C ASP A 107 -8.69 0.85 -20.78
N ALA A 108 -7.49 0.27 -20.99
CA ALA A 108 -7.33 -1.15 -21.27
C ALA A 108 -7.79 -2.03 -20.11
N TYR A 109 -7.46 -1.66 -18.87
CA TYR A 109 -7.95 -2.32 -17.67
C TYR A 109 -9.49 -2.34 -17.59
N GLN A 110 -10.18 -1.24 -17.92
CA GLN A 110 -11.64 -1.14 -17.83
C GLN A 110 -12.37 -2.18 -18.71
N VAL A 111 -11.79 -2.55 -19.83
CA VAL A 111 -12.37 -3.52 -20.77
C VAL A 111 -11.72 -4.91 -20.65
N HIS A 112 -10.80 -5.09 -19.71
CA HIS A 112 -10.11 -6.36 -19.52
C HIS A 112 -11.08 -7.46 -19.04
N PRO A 113 -11.02 -8.71 -19.57
CA PRO A 113 -11.94 -9.78 -19.18
C PRO A 113 -12.01 -10.04 -17.68
N ILE A 114 -10.88 -10.00 -16.97
CA ILE A 114 -10.85 -10.20 -15.50
C ILE A 114 -11.62 -9.07 -14.79
N HIS A 115 -11.50 -7.81 -15.26
CA HIS A 115 -12.25 -6.70 -14.66
C HIS A 115 -13.76 -6.83 -14.94
N THR A 116 -14.15 -7.16 -16.18
CA THR A 116 -15.58 -7.34 -16.51
C THR A 116 -16.18 -8.50 -15.74
N GLU A 117 -15.46 -9.62 -15.60
CA GLU A 117 -15.88 -10.77 -14.79
C GLU A 117 -16.01 -10.40 -13.29
N PHE A 118 -15.07 -9.59 -12.77
CA PHE A 118 -15.18 -9.05 -11.42
C PHE A 118 -16.49 -8.27 -11.24
N VAL A 119 -16.81 -7.34 -12.13
CA VAL A 119 -18.03 -6.54 -12.02
C VAL A 119 -19.27 -7.45 -12.10
N GLU A 120 -19.30 -8.42 -13.00
CA GLU A 120 -20.41 -9.37 -13.15
C GLU A 120 -20.63 -10.22 -11.89
N ASN A 121 -19.55 -10.71 -11.28
CA ASN A 121 -19.62 -11.62 -10.15
C ASN A 121 -19.83 -10.94 -8.80
N TYR A 122 -19.38 -9.69 -8.63
CA TYR A 122 -19.33 -9.04 -7.33
C TYR A 122 -20.23 -7.79 -7.20
N SER A 123 -20.80 -7.26 -8.31
CA SER A 123 -21.60 -6.02 -8.24
C SER A 123 -22.84 -6.12 -7.34
N HIS A 124 -23.31 -7.31 -7.06
CA HIS A 124 -24.43 -7.53 -6.14
C HIS A 124 -24.08 -7.23 -4.66
N LEU A 125 -22.80 -7.10 -4.32
CA LEU A 125 -22.34 -6.87 -2.94
C LEU A 125 -22.45 -5.42 -2.52
N TRP A 126 -22.41 -4.45 -3.44
CA TRP A 126 -22.44 -3.02 -3.13
C TRP A 126 -23.69 -2.32 -3.64
N GLU A 127 -24.15 -1.32 -2.89
CA GLU A 127 -25.22 -0.41 -3.30
C GLU A 127 -24.68 0.86 -3.97
N ARG A 128 -23.42 1.21 -3.67
CA ARG A 128 -22.79 2.43 -4.18
C ARG A 128 -21.30 2.20 -4.40
N VAL A 129 -20.80 2.76 -5.48
CA VAL A 129 -19.38 2.85 -5.79
C VAL A 129 -19.04 4.28 -6.21
N VAL A 130 -17.88 4.78 -5.79
CA VAL A 130 -17.34 6.08 -6.20
C VAL A 130 -15.90 5.92 -6.60
N VAL A 131 -15.54 6.50 -7.73
CA VAL A 131 -14.20 6.45 -8.30
C VAL A 131 -13.60 7.85 -8.35
N TYR A 132 -12.34 7.96 -7.99
CA TYR A 132 -11.53 9.15 -8.19
C TYR A 132 -10.30 8.79 -9.02
N ASP A 133 -10.24 9.32 -10.25
CA ASP A 133 -9.09 9.23 -11.12
C ASP A 133 -8.30 10.53 -11.08
N LEU A 134 -7.00 10.42 -10.88
CA LEU A 134 -6.10 11.57 -10.96
C LEU A 134 -4.82 11.22 -11.71
N VAL A 135 -4.24 12.21 -12.37
CA VAL A 135 -2.91 12.11 -12.96
C VAL A 135 -1.86 12.73 -12.03
N VAL A 136 -0.81 11.98 -11.75
CA VAL A 136 0.33 12.45 -10.94
C VAL A 136 1.09 13.56 -11.69
N LYS A 137 1.39 14.67 -11.02
CA LYS A 137 2.06 15.87 -11.62
C LYS A 137 3.50 16.01 -11.14
#